data_5f193814aa028b18191231a05c99c779
#
_entry.id   5f193814aa028b18191231a05c99c779
#
_cell.length_a   1.000
_cell.length_b   1.000
_cell.length_c   1.000
_cell.angle_alpha   90.00
_cell.angle_beta   90.00
_cell.angle_gamma   90.00
#
_symmetry.space_group_name_H-M   'P 1'
#
loop_
_entity.id
_entity.type
_entity.pdbx_description
1 polymer ?
#
loop_
_entity_poly.entity_id
_entity_poly.type
_entity_poly.pdbx_seq_one_letter_code
_entity_poly.pdbx_strand_id
1 'polypeptide(L)'
;LDIALQERPRISSIRYNGLKTSESNDLTEKINMPVGSQLPSHQLEKTRRIITDFFVEKGYRNTTVEFIQKDDPDQPNNVLLTVDVNKKERVKIGEITFIGNDNFKGKQLRRKMKNTKKKNMNFFKASKLISTKYDEDKESLYTFYNDNGYKDFKILGDSIYDISENRVGLAIMVDEGDQYFIRDIKWVGNSVYRAEDLNRILNIDKGSVYNKSHFDDRLNGASGAQDAVSTLYQDNGYLFSSLRPVEAKVENDSVDIEIRIYEGEQAYFNNIIITGNTRTNEHVARRELYTLTGELLSKSDIMRSMR
;
A
#
# COMPACT_ATOMS: atom_id res chain seq x y z
N LEU A 1 47.18 40.15 13.42
CA LEU A 1 46.41 38.97 13.01
C LEU A 1 45.87 39.27 11.62
N ASP A 2 46.44 38.69 10.58
CA ASP A 2 45.95 38.84 9.22
C ASP A 2 44.84 37.79 9.01
N ILE A 3 43.58 38.22 8.83
CA ILE A 3 42.43 37.35 8.53
C ILE A 3 42.16 37.47 7.05
N ALA A 4 42.52 36.42 6.30
CA ALA A 4 42.12 36.30 4.91
C ALA A 4 40.71 35.71 4.83
N LEU A 5 39.76 36.48 4.31
CA LEU A 5 38.42 36.01 4.06
C LEU A 5 38.27 35.70 2.57
N GLN A 6 37.84 34.47 2.25
CA GLN A 6 37.47 34.08 0.91
C GLN A 6 35.97 33.87 0.85
N GLU A 7 35.29 34.67 0.07
CA GLU A 7 33.84 34.50 -0.15
C GLU A 7 33.59 33.23 -0.96
N ARG A 8 32.57 32.46 -0.56
CA ARG A 8 32.17 31.28 -1.31
C ARG A 8 31.41 31.69 -2.58
N PRO A 9 31.68 31.05 -3.72
CA PRO A 9 31.00 31.40 -4.95
C PRO A 9 29.50 31.12 -4.86
N ARG A 10 28.72 31.90 -5.63
CA ARG A 10 27.27 31.74 -5.77
C ARG A 10 26.94 31.05 -7.08
N ILE A 11 25.82 30.36 -7.10
CA ILE A 11 25.35 29.66 -8.29
C ILE A 11 24.72 30.68 -9.24
N SER A 12 25.26 30.85 -10.45
CA SER A 12 24.65 31.65 -11.52
C SER A 12 23.67 30.83 -12.35
N SER A 13 23.95 29.56 -12.58
CA SER A 13 23.01 28.65 -13.26
C SER A 13 23.24 27.18 -12.86
N ILE A 14 22.19 26.36 -13.01
CA ILE A 14 22.25 24.92 -12.77
C ILE A 14 21.82 24.18 -14.03
N ARG A 15 22.65 23.26 -14.48
CA ARG A 15 22.35 22.39 -15.64
C ARG A 15 22.40 20.93 -15.19
N TYR A 16 21.37 20.16 -15.55
CA TYR A 16 21.33 18.71 -15.35
C TYR A 16 21.65 17.97 -16.65
N ASN A 17 22.68 17.12 -16.61
CA ASN A 17 23.02 16.22 -17.73
C ASN A 17 22.59 14.79 -17.39
N GLY A 18 22.35 13.97 -18.41
CA GLY A 18 21.98 12.56 -18.26
C GLY A 18 20.52 12.32 -17.84
N LEU A 19 19.71 13.37 -17.68
CA LEU A 19 18.30 13.31 -17.26
C LEU A 19 17.36 13.54 -18.46
N LYS A 20 16.17 12.95 -18.34
CA LYS A 20 15.02 13.34 -19.18
C LYS A 20 14.40 14.62 -18.62
N THR A 21 13.69 15.37 -19.45
CA THR A 21 13.04 16.63 -19.04
C THR A 21 12.10 16.43 -17.84
N SER A 22 11.28 15.37 -17.83
CA SER A 22 10.41 15.06 -16.70
C SER A 22 11.18 14.75 -15.41
N GLU A 23 12.30 14.00 -15.51
CA GLU A 23 13.15 13.68 -14.34
C GLU A 23 13.84 14.92 -13.80
N SER A 24 14.26 15.83 -14.68
CA SER A 24 14.86 17.11 -14.28
C SER A 24 13.85 17.98 -13.53
N ASN A 25 12.60 18.06 -14.03
CA ASN A 25 11.55 18.83 -13.38
C ASN A 25 11.23 18.27 -11.97
N ASP A 26 10.99 16.94 -11.87
CA ASP A 26 10.76 16.25 -10.60
C ASP A 26 11.88 16.49 -9.58
N LEU A 27 13.14 16.48 -10.05
CA LEU A 27 14.30 16.70 -9.19
C LEU A 27 14.47 18.17 -8.79
N THR A 28 14.18 19.10 -9.69
CA THR A 28 14.26 20.54 -9.40
C THR A 28 13.32 20.93 -8.25
N GLU A 29 12.12 20.35 -8.21
CA GLU A 29 11.17 20.55 -7.10
C GLU A 29 11.67 19.97 -5.77
N LYS A 30 12.36 18.81 -5.82
CA LYS A 30 12.89 18.14 -4.62
C LYS A 30 14.19 18.76 -4.11
N ILE A 31 15.00 19.31 -5.02
CA ILE A 31 16.30 19.91 -4.73
C ILE A 31 16.12 21.41 -4.51
N ASN A 32 16.01 21.81 -3.25
CA ASN A 32 15.92 23.24 -2.91
C ASN A 32 17.31 23.91 -3.00
N MET A 33 17.72 24.24 -4.21
CA MET A 33 19.00 24.90 -4.51
C MET A 33 18.75 26.02 -5.53
N PRO A 34 18.28 27.20 -5.07
CA PRO A 34 17.98 28.30 -5.95
C PRO A 34 19.24 28.95 -6.52
N VAL A 35 19.14 29.49 -7.74
CA VAL A 35 20.16 30.34 -8.34
C VAL A 35 20.41 31.56 -7.41
N GLY A 36 21.67 31.99 -7.30
CA GLY A 36 22.11 33.06 -6.38
C GLY A 36 22.45 32.55 -4.95
N SER A 37 22.18 31.30 -4.63
CA SER A 37 22.58 30.72 -3.33
C SER A 37 24.07 30.37 -3.32
N GLN A 38 24.67 30.38 -2.12
CA GLN A 38 26.03 29.84 -1.91
C GLN A 38 26.01 28.33 -2.07
N LEU A 39 27.16 27.75 -2.46
CA LEU A 39 27.33 26.32 -2.71
C LEU A 39 28.21 25.66 -1.62
N PRO A 40 27.70 25.39 -0.43
CA PRO A 40 28.46 24.70 0.61
C PRO A 40 28.54 23.19 0.30
N SER A 41 29.64 22.55 0.68
CA SER A 41 29.88 21.12 0.40
C SER A 41 28.76 20.21 0.92
N HIS A 42 28.18 20.52 2.08
CA HIS A 42 27.09 19.73 2.64
C HIS A 42 25.81 19.77 1.78
N GLN A 43 25.56 20.87 1.06
CA GLN A 43 24.42 21.00 0.15
C GLN A 43 24.62 20.12 -1.09
N LEU A 44 25.84 20.02 -1.61
CA LEU A 44 26.16 19.09 -2.71
C LEU A 44 25.95 17.63 -2.30
N GLU A 45 26.39 17.25 -1.11
CA GLU A 45 26.18 15.88 -0.62
C GLU A 45 24.70 15.57 -0.38
N LYS A 46 23.94 16.52 0.17
CA LYS A 46 22.48 16.39 0.29
C LYS A 46 21.82 16.22 -1.07
N THR A 47 22.22 17.03 -2.06
CA THR A 47 21.70 16.95 -3.43
C THR A 47 22.06 15.63 -4.09
N ARG A 48 23.31 15.16 -3.93
CA ARG A 48 23.75 13.84 -4.40
C ARG A 48 22.85 12.74 -3.86
N ARG A 49 22.58 12.75 -2.55
CA ARG A 49 21.72 11.77 -1.91
C ARG A 49 20.29 11.79 -2.46
N ILE A 50 19.68 12.98 -2.57
CA ILE A 50 18.33 13.13 -3.13
C ILE A 50 18.25 12.55 -4.56
N ILE A 51 19.25 12.85 -5.40
CA ILE A 51 19.28 12.33 -6.79
C ILE A 51 19.47 10.81 -6.79
N THR A 52 20.40 10.31 -5.98
CA THR A 52 20.67 8.88 -5.89
C THR A 52 19.42 8.12 -5.42
N ASP A 53 18.79 8.57 -4.33
CA ASP A 53 17.58 7.95 -3.78
C ASP A 53 16.43 7.94 -4.79
N PHE A 54 16.23 9.05 -5.51
CA PHE A 54 15.24 9.16 -6.57
C PHE A 54 15.42 8.12 -7.68
N PHE A 55 16.67 7.82 -8.06
CA PHE A 55 16.95 6.83 -9.09
C PHE A 55 16.97 5.40 -8.54
N VAL A 56 17.35 5.20 -7.28
CA VAL A 56 17.21 3.91 -6.58
C VAL A 56 15.74 3.49 -6.53
N GLU A 57 14.82 4.40 -6.19
CA GLU A 57 13.38 4.15 -6.23
C GLU A 57 12.88 3.74 -7.63
N LYS A 58 13.52 4.24 -8.69
CA LYS A 58 13.23 3.88 -10.09
C LYS A 58 13.98 2.63 -10.57
N GLY A 59 14.76 1.97 -9.69
CA GLY A 59 15.50 0.73 -9.96
C GLY A 59 16.91 0.91 -10.52
N TYR A 60 17.47 2.13 -10.50
CA TYR A 60 18.84 2.45 -10.92
C TYR A 60 19.76 2.54 -9.68
N ARG A 61 20.07 1.41 -9.09
CA ARG A 61 20.81 1.32 -7.83
C ARG A 61 22.27 1.86 -7.91
N ASN A 62 22.88 1.77 -9.11
CA ASN A 62 24.27 2.11 -9.34
C ASN A 62 24.44 3.52 -9.93
N THR A 63 23.47 4.42 -9.72
CA THR A 63 23.53 5.80 -10.20
C THR A 63 24.68 6.53 -9.54
N THR A 64 25.49 7.21 -10.37
CA THR A 64 26.54 8.12 -9.91
C THR A 64 26.19 9.56 -10.25
N VAL A 65 26.55 10.49 -9.37
CA VAL A 65 26.28 11.92 -9.52
C VAL A 65 27.57 12.67 -9.32
N GLU A 66 27.97 13.44 -10.31
CA GLU A 66 29.15 14.31 -10.29
C GLU A 66 28.73 15.77 -10.38
N PHE A 67 29.41 16.64 -9.64
CA PHE A 67 29.20 18.07 -9.67
C PHE A 67 30.41 18.73 -10.30
N ILE A 68 30.19 19.41 -11.43
CA ILE A 68 31.20 20.15 -12.16
C ILE A 68 30.90 21.63 -11.97
N GLN A 69 31.84 22.35 -11.36
CA GLN A 69 31.76 23.78 -11.14
C GLN A 69 32.72 24.47 -12.12
N LYS A 70 32.23 25.47 -12.83
CA LYS A 70 33.03 26.34 -13.69
C LYS A 70 32.75 27.79 -13.32
N ASP A 71 33.79 28.61 -13.25
CA ASP A 71 33.61 30.04 -13.02
C ASP A 71 32.73 30.64 -14.13
N ASP A 72 31.83 31.53 -13.73
CA ASP A 72 31.00 32.27 -14.67
C ASP A 72 31.79 33.41 -15.28
N PRO A 73 32.04 33.43 -16.60
CA PRO A 73 32.83 34.48 -17.23
C PRO A 73 32.15 35.85 -17.17
N ASP A 74 30.84 35.89 -17.02
CA ASP A 74 30.06 37.14 -17.05
C ASP A 74 29.81 37.70 -15.64
N GLN A 75 29.98 36.91 -14.58
CA GLN A 75 29.67 37.30 -13.20
C GLN A 75 30.81 36.90 -12.22
N PRO A 76 31.61 37.86 -11.72
CA PRO A 76 32.65 37.59 -10.75
C PRO A 76 32.11 36.90 -9.49
N ASN A 77 32.87 35.95 -8.93
CA ASN A 77 32.52 35.16 -7.77
C ASN A 77 31.21 34.32 -7.90
N ASN A 78 30.83 34.00 -9.14
CA ASN A 78 29.72 33.10 -9.46
C ASN A 78 30.20 31.85 -10.24
N VAL A 79 29.44 30.75 -10.10
CA VAL A 79 29.75 29.48 -10.76
C VAL A 79 28.56 28.93 -11.53
N LEU A 80 28.86 28.39 -12.70
CA LEU A 80 27.97 27.54 -13.49
C LEU A 80 28.07 26.11 -12.93
N LEU A 81 27.00 25.61 -12.33
CA LEU A 81 26.95 24.27 -11.76
C LEU A 81 26.35 23.29 -12.76
N THR A 82 27.13 22.29 -13.16
CA THR A 82 26.63 21.16 -13.93
C THR A 82 26.53 19.95 -13.02
N VAL A 83 25.33 19.38 -12.96
CA VAL A 83 25.03 18.12 -12.25
C VAL A 83 24.98 17.02 -13.27
N ASP A 84 26.03 16.20 -13.34
CA ASP A 84 26.13 15.09 -14.29
C ASP A 84 25.66 13.79 -13.64
N VAL A 85 24.60 13.22 -14.18
CA VAL A 85 23.93 12.04 -13.60
C VAL A 85 24.07 10.86 -14.56
N ASN A 86 24.88 9.88 -14.16
CA ASN A 86 24.99 8.62 -14.87
C ASN A 86 24.15 7.55 -14.17
N LYS A 87 22.97 7.25 -14.74
CA LYS A 87 22.00 6.29 -14.15
C LYS A 87 22.46 4.84 -14.25
N LYS A 88 23.42 4.54 -15.14
CA LYS A 88 23.80 3.17 -15.48
C LYS A 88 22.60 2.30 -15.86
N GLU A 89 22.75 0.97 -15.81
CA GLU A 89 21.65 0.04 -16.10
C GLU A 89 20.78 -0.21 -14.88
N ARG A 90 19.52 -0.54 -15.14
CA ARG A 90 18.63 -0.98 -14.05
C ARG A 90 19.06 -2.33 -13.51
N VAL A 91 19.13 -2.42 -12.21
CA VAL A 91 19.44 -3.66 -11.51
C VAL A 91 18.24 -4.62 -11.58
N LYS A 92 18.52 -5.88 -11.91
CA LYS A 92 17.53 -6.96 -12.07
C LYS A 92 17.65 -7.97 -10.93
N ILE A 93 16.51 -8.53 -10.52
CA ILE A 93 16.47 -9.56 -9.51
C ILE A 93 16.87 -10.91 -10.15
N GLY A 94 17.97 -11.45 -9.69
CA GLY A 94 18.51 -12.76 -10.11
C GLY A 94 17.84 -13.91 -9.36
N GLU A 95 17.68 -13.76 -8.04
CA GLU A 95 17.01 -14.75 -7.19
C GLU A 95 16.30 -14.09 -6.00
N ILE A 96 15.37 -14.84 -5.42
CA ILE A 96 14.69 -14.49 -4.17
C ILE A 96 14.69 -15.74 -3.31
N THR A 97 15.29 -15.66 -2.14
CA THR A 97 15.37 -16.73 -1.14
C THR A 97 14.63 -16.33 0.12
N PHE A 98 14.08 -17.32 0.80
CA PHE A 98 13.46 -17.14 2.11
C PHE A 98 14.22 -18.00 3.12
N ILE A 99 14.33 -17.52 4.34
CA ILE A 99 15.00 -18.17 5.46
C ILE A 99 14.02 -18.18 6.64
N GLY A 100 13.80 -19.33 7.27
CA GLY A 100 12.83 -19.50 8.36
C GLY A 100 11.39 -19.81 7.90
N ASN A 101 11.22 -20.15 6.62
CA ASN A 101 9.92 -20.51 6.04
C ASN A 101 9.72 -22.05 6.03
N ASP A 102 9.45 -22.61 7.20
CA ASP A 102 9.37 -24.07 7.39
C ASP A 102 8.03 -24.65 6.89
N ASN A 103 6.93 -23.91 7.05
CA ASN A 103 5.57 -24.33 6.70
C ASN A 103 5.24 -24.11 5.22
N PHE A 104 5.81 -23.08 4.58
CA PHE A 104 5.53 -22.76 3.19
C PHE A 104 6.78 -22.77 2.33
N LYS A 105 6.71 -23.49 1.22
CA LYS A 105 7.83 -23.55 0.26
C LYS A 105 8.11 -22.18 -0.33
N GLY A 106 9.37 -21.79 -0.45
CA GLY A 106 9.78 -20.50 -1.02
C GLY A 106 9.19 -20.22 -2.42
N LYS A 107 8.84 -21.28 -3.20
CA LYS A 107 8.11 -21.13 -4.48
C LYS A 107 6.69 -20.56 -4.29
N GLN A 108 6.00 -20.95 -3.22
CA GLN A 108 4.65 -20.42 -2.90
C GLN A 108 4.74 -18.95 -2.51
N LEU A 109 5.69 -18.61 -1.64
CA LEU A 109 5.93 -17.23 -1.20
C LEU A 109 6.30 -16.31 -2.37
N ARG A 110 7.22 -16.73 -3.24
CA ARG A 110 7.57 -15.98 -4.46
C ARG A 110 6.37 -15.73 -5.39
N ARG A 111 5.36 -16.61 -5.41
CA ARG A 111 4.13 -16.38 -6.21
C ARG A 111 3.26 -15.28 -5.66
N LYS A 112 3.32 -15.05 -4.33
CA LYS A 112 2.57 -13.96 -3.67
C LYS A 112 3.20 -12.59 -3.94
N MET A 113 4.51 -12.54 -4.12
CA MET A 113 5.24 -11.34 -4.52
C MET A 113 4.98 -11.03 -6.00
N LYS A 114 3.90 -10.30 -6.29
CA LYS A 114 3.43 -10.06 -7.68
C LYS A 114 4.32 -9.07 -8.44
N ASN A 115 4.92 -8.13 -7.76
CA ASN A 115 5.70 -7.03 -8.32
C ASN A 115 7.19 -7.36 -8.40
N THR A 116 7.73 -8.01 -7.37
CA THR A 116 9.14 -8.35 -7.21
C THR A 116 9.35 -9.78 -7.71
N LYS A 117 9.82 -9.92 -8.94
CA LYS A 117 9.97 -11.23 -9.59
C LYS A 117 11.38 -11.48 -10.07
N LYS A 118 11.84 -12.72 -9.96
CA LYS A 118 13.06 -13.19 -10.60
C LYS A 118 12.95 -12.98 -12.11
N LYS A 119 14.05 -12.60 -12.77
CA LYS A 119 14.17 -12.53 -14.23
C LYS A 119 13.80 -13.89 -14.82
N ASN A 120 12.74 -13.95 -15.60
CA ASN A 120 12.33 -15.11 -16.37
C ASN A 120 12.76 -14.97 -17.84
N MET A 121 12.83 -16.07 -18.59
CA MET A 121 13.17 -16.03 -20.02
C MET A 121 12.19 -15.21 -20.89
N ASN A 122 10.98 -14.93 -20.39
CA ASN A 122 10.04 -14.02 -21.04
C ASN A 122 10.49 -12.56 -20.89
N PHE A 123 11.07 -12.01 -21.95
CA PHE A 123 11.67 -10.67 -22.03
C PHE A 123 10.73 -9.48 -21.67
N PHE A 124 9.44 -9.71 -21.62
CA PHE A 124 8.42 -8.65 -21.40
C PHE A 124 8.07 -8.35 -19.95
N LYS A 125 8.49 -9.19 -18.97
CA LYS A 125 8.23 -8.92 -17.55
C LYS A 125 9.48 -8.36 -16.88
N ALA A 126 9.39 -7.10 -16.46
CA ALA A 126 10.47 -6.42 -15.78
C ALA A 126 10.75 -7.02 -14.40
N SER A 127 11.93 -7.59 -14.22
CA SER A 127 12.47 -8.06 -12.93
C SER A 127 13.24 -6.96 -12.22
N LYS A 128 12.68 -5.76 -12.15
CA LYS A 128 13.34 -4.59 -11.52
C LYS A 128 13.09 -4.59 -10.02
N LEU A 129 14.10 -4.27 -9.26
CA LEU A 129 13.94 -4.01 -7.84
C LEU A 129 13.52 -2.54 -7.68
N ILE A 130 12.26 -2.32 -7.31
CA ILE A 130 11.65 -1.02 -7.04
C ILE A 130 11.16 -1.06 -5.60
N SER A 131 11.65 -0.16 -4.76
CA SER A 131 11.42 -0.19 -3.31
C SER A 131 9.93 -0.22 -2.95
N THR A 132 9.14 0.71 -3.48
CA THR A 132 7.69 0.78 -3.20
C THR A 132 6.95 -0.50 -3.61
N LYS A 133 7.35 -1.11 -4.73
CA LYS A 133 6.80 -2.37 -5.21
C LYS A 133 7.19 -3.57 -4.33
N TYR A 134 8.37 -3.52 -3.77
CA TYR A 134 8.82 -4.54 -2.84
C TYR A 134 8.09 -4.43 -1.50
N ASP A 135 7.79 -3.22 -1.03
CA ASP A 135 6.98 -3.01 0.18
C ASP A 135 5.55 -3.52 -0.01
N GLU A 136 4.91 -3.29 -1.18
CA GLU A 136 3.62 -3.90 -1.52
C GLU A 136 3.67 -5.44 -1.49
N ASP A 137 4.78 -6.03 -1.94
CA ASP A 137 4.96 -7.48 -1.91
C ASP A 137 5.19 -8.04 -0.50
N LYS A 138 5.84 -7.29 0.39
CA LYS A 138 5.91 -7.62 1.83
C LYS A 138 4.53 -7.66 2.47
N GLU A 139 3.68 -6.67 2.21
CA GLU A 139 2.29 -6.66 2.67
C GLU A 139 1.49 -7.86 2.13
N SER A 140 1.76 -8.27 0.89
CA SER A 140 1.15 -9.47 0.31
C SER A 140 1.60 -10.76 1.01
N LEU A 141 2.82 -10.81 1.56
CA LEU A 141 3.29 -11.92 2.39
C LEU A 141 2.59 -11.91 3.76
N TYR A 142 2.48 -10.76 4.43
CA TYR A 142 1.72 -10.63 5.68
C TYR A 142 0.27 -11.09 5.49
N THR A 143 -0.40 -10.63 4.45
CA THR A 143 -1.77 -11.07 4.13
C THR A 143 -1.82 -12.59 3.91
N PHE A 144 -0.90 -13.15 3.15
CA PHE A 144 -0.87 -14.58 2.88
C PHE A 144 -0.70 -15.41 4.16
N TYR A 145 0.21 -15.03 5.04
CA TYR A 145 0.42 -15.75 6.30
C TYR A 145 -0.79 -15.59 7.24
N ASN A 146 -1.33 -14.40 7.39
CA ASN A 146 -2.54 -14.14 8.18
C ASN A 146 -3.75 -14.94 7.66
N ASP A 147 -3.90 -15.10 6.34
CA ASP A 147 -4.98 -15.88 5.73
C ASP A 147 -4.81 -17.41 5.91
N ASN A 148 -3.62 -17.83 6.30
CA ASN A 148 -3.33 -19.21 6.64
C ASN A 148 -3.18 -19.44 8.15
N GLY A 149 -3.61 -18.48 8.98
CA GLY A 149 -3.64 -18.61 10.43
C GLY A 149 -2.38 -18.14 11.15
N TYR A 150 -1.35 -17.72 10.46
CA TYR A 150 -0.09 -17.28 11.06
C TYR A 150 -0.13 -15.78 11.39
N LYS A 151 -0.91 -15.42 12.40
CA LYS A 151 -1.14 -14.01 12.77
C LYS A 151 0.11 -13.30 13.33
N ASP A 152 1.02 -14.04 13.92
CA ASP A 152 2.26 -13.53 14.52
C ASP A 152 3.43 -13.50 13.52
N PHE A 153 3.17 -13.79 12.25
CA PHE A 153 4.16 -13.74 11.18
C PHE A 153 4.91 -12.41 11.17
N LYS A 154 6.23 -12.48 11.04
CA LYS A 154 7.12 -11.32 10.99
C LYS A 154 8.18 -11.51 9.91
N ILE A 155 8.49 -10.44 9.21
CA ILE A 155 9.70 -10.34 8.43
C ILE A 155 10.77 -9.75 9.36
N LEU A 156 11.74 -10.60 9.76
CA LEU A 156 12.80 -10.23 10.68
C LEU A 156 13.83 -9.30 10.03
N GLY A 157 13.97 -9.40 8.73
CA GLY A 157 14.85 -8.57 7.94
C GLY A 157 14.94 -9.04 6.50
N ASP A 158 15.51 -8.18 5.68
CA ASP A 158 15.82 -8.51 4.29
C ASP A 158 17.21 -7.99 3.94
N SER A 159 17.88 -8.69 3.06
CA SER A 159 19.19 -8.29 2.54
C SER A 159 19.22 -8.40 1.03
N ILE A 160 19.86 -7.41 0.41
CA ILE A 160 20.10 -7.36 -1.01
C ILE A 160 21.58 -7.52 -1.22
N TYR A 161 21.97 -8.54 -1.96
CA TYR A 161 23.38 -8.86 -2.25
C TYR A 161 23.62 -8.92 -3.76
N ASP A 162 24.82 -8.53 -4.17
CA ASP A 162 25.18 -8.50 -5.57
C ASP A 162 25.51 -9.92 -6.06
N ILE A 163 24.86 -10.35 -7.14
CA ILE A 163 25.18 -11.58 -7.87
C ILE A 163 26.10 -11.26 -9.04
N SER A 164 25.88 -10.13 -9.68
CA SER A 164 26.72 -9.58 -10.73
C SER A 164 26.45 -8.09 -10.86
N GLU A 165 27.22 -7.37 -11.72
CA GLU A 165 27.15 -5.92 -11.88
C GLU A 165 25.71 -5.37 -12.01
N ASN A 166 24.81 -6.10 -12.71
CA ASN A 166 23.43 -5.68 -12.97
C ASN A 166 22.39 -6.66 -12.43
N ARG A 167 22.77 -7.53 -11.46
CA ARG A 167 21.87 -8.51 -10.83
C ARG A 167 22.09 -8.59 -9.35
N VAL A 168 21.00 -8.58 -8.61
CA VAL A 168 20.99 -8.76 -7.16
C VAL A 168 20.19 -10.01 -6.75
N GLY A 169 20.58 -10.62 -5.64
CA GLY A 169 19.78 -11.54 -4.87
C GLY A 169 19.06 -10.80 -3.75
N LEU A 170 17.89 -11.30 -3.41
CA LEU A 170 17.08 -10.84 -2.29
C LEU A 170 16.91 -12.02 -1.33
N ALA A 171 17.41 -11.89 -0.11
CA ALA A 171 17.19 -12.83 0.97
C ALA A 171 16.24 -12.21 1.99
N ILE A 172 15.12 -12.90 2.27
CA ILE A 172 14.08 -12.45 3.20
C ILE A 172 14.07 -13.44 4.37
N MET A 173 14.38 -12.94 5.56
CA MET A 173 14.34 -13.71 6.78
C MET A 173 13.00 -13.54 7.43
N VAL A 174 12.30 -14.64 7.71
CA VAL A 174 10.95 -14.63 8.27
C VAL A 174 10.91 -15.46 9.55
N ASP A 175 9.97 -15.09 10.40
CA ASP A 175 9.48 -15.87 11.53
C ASP A 175 8.00 -16.12 11.27
N GLU A 176 7.62 -17.38 11.08
CA GLU A 176 6.25 -17.73 10.74
C GLU A 176 5.31 -17.66 11.96
N GLY A 177 5.85 -17.84 13.17
CA GLY A 177 5.06 -17.98 14.40
C GLY A 177 4.22 -19.26 14.39
N ASP A 178 3.24 -19.33 15.27
CA ASP A 178 2.31 -20.45 15.38
C ASP A 178 1.08 -20.26 14.49
N GLN A 179 0.48 -21.39 14.08
CA GLN A 179 -0.78 -21.37 13.33
C GLN A 179 -1.96 -21.34 14.32
N TYR A 180 -2.86 -20.38 14.16
CA TYR A 180 -4.00 -20.17 15.04
C TYR A 180 -5.30 -20.70 14.44
N PHE A 181 -6.17 -21.21 15.34
CA PHE A 181 -7.50 -21.74 15.03
C PHE A 181 -8.57 -20.97 15.80
N ILE A 182 -9.75 -20.85 15.22
CA ILE A 182 -10.90 -20.22 15.88
C ILE A 182 -11.51 -21.23 16.85
N ARG A 183 -11.42 -20.94 18.16
CA ARG A 183 -11.99 -21.80 19.20
C ARG A 183 -13.45 -21.47 19.47
N ASP A 184 -13.75 -20.17 19.61
CA ASP A 184 -15.11 -19.70 19.89
C ASP A 184 -15.36 -18.33 19.27
N ILE A 185 -16.64 -18.08 18.89
CA ILE A 185 -17.11 -16.78 18.42
C ILE A 185 -18.31 -16.38 19.26
N LYS A 186 -18.20 -15.23 19.94
CA LYS A 186 -19.26 -14.65 20.77
C LYS A 186 -19.75 -13.35 20.20
N TRP A 187 -21.06 -13.16 20.26
CA TRP A 187 -21.72 -11.93 19.86
C TRP A 187 -22.11 -11.13 21.09
N VAL A 188 -21.86 -9.83 21.10
CA VAL A 188 -22.20 -8.91 22.20
C VAL A 188 -22.85 -7.67 21.60
N GLY A 189 -24.04 -7.32 22.12
CA GLY A 189 -24.81 -6.18 21.65
C GLY A 189 -25.78 -6.47 20.50
N ASN A 190 -25.96 -7.74 20.13
CA ASN A 190 -26.88 -8.19 19.10
C ASN A 190 -28.30 -8.35 19.66
N SER A 191 -29.06 -7.25 19.75
CA SER A 191 -30.44 -7.27 20.22
C SER A 191 -31.48 -7.59 19.12
N VAL A 192 -31.16 -7.27 17.87
CA VAL A 192 -32.04 -7.43 16.70
C VAL A 192 -31.99 -8.86 16.15
N TYR A 193 -30.80 -9.43 16.04
CA TYR A 193 -30.62 -10.78 15.47
C TYR A 193 -30.07 -11.76 16.48
N ARG A 194 -30.50 -13.02 16.39
CA ARG A 194 -29.98 -14.10 17.26
C ARG A 194 -28.56 -14.49 16.84
N ALA A 195 -27.76 -14.91 17.82
CA ALA A 195 -26.41 -15.36 17.58
C ALA A 195 -26.32 -16.51 16.55
N GLU A 196 -27.32 -17.40 16.55
CA GLU A 196 -27.39 -18.53 15.61
C GLU A 196 -27.56 -18.07 14.16
N ASP A 197 -28.36 -17.02 13.93
CA ASP A 197 -28.57 -16.45 12.59
C ASP A 197 -27.33 -15.72 12.10
N LEU A 198 -26.70 -14.97 12.99
CA LEU A 198 -25.43 -14.28 12.69
C LEU A 198 -24.28 -15.27 12.41
N ASN A 199 -24.20 -16.37 13.17
CA ASN A 199 -23.22 -17.44 12.92
C ASN A 199 -23.46 -18.12 11.56
N ARG A 200 -24.72 -18.34 11.16
CA ARG A 200 -25.06 -18.93 9.85
C ARG A 200 -24.59 -18.04 8.70
N ILE A 201 -24.74 -16.71 8.85
CA ILE A 201 -24.29 -15.76 7.83
C ILE A 201 -22.77 -15.63 7.88
N LEU A 202 -22.16 -15.54 9.05
CA LEU A 202 -20.69 -15.48 9.19
C LEU A 202 -20.04 -16.70 8.55
N ASN A 203 -20.68 -17.88 8.67
CA ASN A 203 -20.29 -19.15 8.04
C ASN A 203 -18.80 -19.50 8.29
N ILE A 204 -18.39 -19.42 9.53
CA ILE A 204 -17.05 -19.79 10.00
C ILE A 204 -17.19 -20.82 11.12
N ASP A 205 -16.59 -21.99 10.91
CA ASP A 205 -16.70 -23.11 11.84
C ASP A 205 -15.68 -22.98 12.97
N LYS A 206 -16.07 -23.42 14.18
CA LYS A 206 -15.14 -23.61 15.29
C LYS A 206 -14.11 -24.69 14.92
N GLY A 207 -12.86 -24.45 15.28
CA GLY A 207 -11.73 -25.31 14.91
C GLY A 207 -11.17 -25.05 13.52
N SER A 208 -11.75 -24.14 12.73
CA SER A 208 -11.18 -23.72 11.45
C SER A 208 -9.93 -22.85 11.66
N VAL A 209 -9.04 -22.87 10.69
CA VAL A 209 -7.88 -21.99 10.66
C VAL A 209 -8.33 -20.52 10.67
N TYR A 210 -7.70 -19.69 11.49
CA TYR A 210 -7.96 -18.27 11.54
C TYR A 210 -7.53 -17.59 10.24
N ASN A 211 -8.48 -17.38 9.33
CA ASN A 211 -8.26 -16.67 8.07
C ASN A 211 -8.79 -15.25 8.19
N LYS A 212 -7.89 -14.29 8.34
CA LYS A 212 -8.25 -12.89 8.63
C LYS A 212 -9.07 -12.26 7.51
N SER A 213 -8.64 -12.37 6.25
CA SER A 213 -9.34 -11.77 5.12
C SER A 213 -10.72 -12.38 4.93
N HIS A 214 -10.85 -13.70 5.07
CA HIS A 214 -12.13 -14.37 4.98
C HIS A 214 -13.07 -13.95 6.13
N PHE A 215 -12.53 -13.84 7.35
CA PHE A 215 -13.29 -13.37 8.51
C PHE A 215 -13.82 -11.95 8.31
N ASP A 216 -12.94 -11.03 7.91
CA ASP A 216 -13.31 -9.64 7.64
C ASP A 216 -14.33 -9.52 6.50
N ASP A 217 -14.21 -10.37 5.49
CA ASP A 217 -15.15 -10.43 4.35
C ASP A 217 -16.53 -10.90 4.78
N ARG A 218 -16.62 -11.99 5.55
CA ARG A 218 -17.88 -12.53 6.05
C ARG A 218 -18.54 -11.62 7.08
N LEU A 219 -17.74 -10.89 7.87
CA LEU A 219 -18.26 -9.97 8.88
C LEU A 219 -18.68 -8.63 8.27
N ASN A 220 -17.80 -7.99 7.51
CA ASN A 220 -17.94 -6.59 7.08
C ASN A 220 -18.13 -6.40 5.58
N GLY A 221 -18.02 -7.44 4.76
CA GLY A 221 -18.08 -7.34 3.30
C GLY A 221 -16.89 -6.58 2.71
N ALA A 222 -15.70 -6.76 3.25
CA ALA A 222 -14.48 -6.00 2.91
C ALA A 222 -14.12 -6.08 1.41
N SER A 223 -14.34 -7.23 0.76
CA SER A 223 -14.15 -7.41 -0.70
C SER A 223 -15.38 -7.06 -1.54
N GLY A 224 -16.45 -6.55 -0.93
CA GLY A 224 -17.74 -6.27 -1.58
C GLY A 224 -18.72 -7.46 -1.52
N ALA A 225 -18.51 -8.40 -0.60
CA ALA A 225 -19.41 -9.51 -0.37
C ALA A 225 -20.80 -9.00 0.07
N GLN A 226 -21.84 -9.39 -0.66
CA GLN A 226 -23.22 -8.97 -0.38
C GLN A 226 -23.86 -9.82 0.73
N ASP A 227 -23.28 -10.94 1.07
CA ASP A 227 -23.75 -11.89 2.09
C ASP A 227 -22.98 -11.77 3.42
N ALA A 228 -22.45 -10.60 3.71
CA ALA A 228 -21.77 -10.29 4.98
C ALA A 228 -22.79 -9.98 6.10
N VAL A 229 -22.38 -10.19 7.36
CA VAL A 229 -23.20 -9.86 8.52
C VAL A 229 -23.55 -8.36 8.54
N SER A 230 -22.61 -7.49 8.21
CA SER A 230 -22.88 -6.04 8.12
C SER A 230 -23.95 -5.69 7.08
N THR A 231 -24.00 -6.43 5.96
CA THR A 231 -25.01 -6.21 4.92
C THR A 231 -26.42 -6.55 5.43
N LEU A 232 -26.56 -7.63 6.24
CA LEU A 232 -27.84 -7.95 6.87
C LEU A 232 -28.38 -6.76 7.69
N TYR A 233 -27.55 -6.12 8.50
CA TYR A 233 -27.94 -4.94 9.27
C TYR A 233 -28.25 -3.74 8.34
N GLN A 234 -27.40 -3.46 7.39
CA GLN A 234 -27.53 -2.31 6.48
C GLN A 234 -28.71 -2.41 5.53
N ASP A 235 -29.12 -3.62 5.17
CA ASP A 235 -30.31 -3.86 4.32
C ASP A 235 -31.62 -3.83 5.11
N ASN A 236 -31.54 -3.83 6.45
CA ASN A 236 -32.70 -3.72 7.32
C ASN A 236 -32.72 -2.38 8.09
N GLY A 237 -32.19 -1.33 7.51
CA GLY A 237 -32.24 0.02 8.03
C GLY A 237 -31.16 0.40 9.00
N TYR A 238 -30.34 -0.52 9.48
CA TYR A 238 -29.26 -0.23 10.44
C TYR A 238 -27.97 0.22 9.75
N LEU A 239 -28.06 1.29 8.95
CA LEU A 239 -26.94 1.79 8.15
C LEU A 239 -25.71 2.17 8.99
N PHE A 240 -25.94 2.66 10.20
CA PHE A 240 -24.89 3.11 11.11
C PHE A 240 -24.43 2.01 12.09
N SER A 241 -24.83 0.77 11.85
CA SER A 241 -24.34 -0.36 12.64
C SER A 241 -22.82 -0.52 12.49
N SER A 242 -22.19 -0.93 13.57
CA SER A 242 -20.75 -1.17 13.63
C SER A 242 -20.48 -2.53 14.25
N LEU A 243 -19.72 -3.37 13.54
CA LEU A 243 -19.32 -4.70 13.99
C LEU A 243 -17.80 -4.69 14.18
N ARG A 244 -17.36 -4.91 15.43
CA ARG A 244 -15.95 -4.87 15.79
C ARG A 244 -15.52 -6.21 16.39
N PRO A 245 -14.74 -7.02 15.68
CA PRO A 245 -14.14 -8.21 16.24
C PRO A 245 -13.01 -7.84 17.20
N VAL A 246 -12.98 -8.50 18.34
CA VAL A 246 -11.95 -8.37 19.38
C VAL A 246 -11.48 -9.77 19.73
N GLU A 247 -10.17 -9.98 19.74
CA GLU A 247 -9.60 -11.21 20.29
C GLU A 247 -9.76 -11.20 21.81
N ALA A 248 -10.75 -11.93 22.29
CA ALA A 248 -11.09 -11.94 23.74
C ALA A 248 -10.09 -12.78 24.54
N LYS A 249 -9.60 -13.87 23.97
CA LYS A 249 -8.61 -14.75 24.56
C LYS A 249 -7.78 -15.42 23.47
N VAL A 250 -6.48 -15.45 23.69
CA VAL A 250 -5.55 -16.22 22.88
C VAL A 250 -4.85 -17.19 23.84
N GLU A 251 -4.94 -18.47 23.59
CA GLU A 251 -4.38 -19.52 24.45
C GLU A 251 -3.82 -20.64 23.58
N ASN A 252 -2.52 -20.86 23.68
CA ASN A 252 -1.76 -21.74 22.80
C ASN A 252 -1.96 -21.36 21.32
N ASP A 253 -2.56 -22.25 20.53
CA ASP A 253 -2.86 -22.10 19.10
C ASP A 253 -4.33 -21.66 18.84
N SER A 254 -5.07 -21.27 19.86
CA SER A 254 -6.51 -21.05 19.77
C SER A 254 -6.91 -19.62 20.11
N VAL A 255 -7.85 -19.06 19.33
CA VAL A 255 -8.35 -17.71 19.49
C VAL A 255 -9.86 -17.74 19.76
N ASP A 256 -10.30 -17.05 20.83
CA ASP A 256 -11.69 -16.70 21.05
C ASP A 256 -11.94 -15.30 20.53
N ILE A 257 -12.94 -15.15 19.68
CA ILE A 257 -13.31 -13.87 19.08
C ILE A 257 -14.61 -13.38 19.68
N GLU A 258 -14.62 -12.16 20.20
CA GLU A 258 -15.83 -11.47 20.64
C GLU A 258 -16.17 -10.39 19.63
N ILE A 259 -17.32 -10.52 18.97
CA ILE A 259 -17.82 -9.54 17.99
C ILE A 259 -18.75 -8.58 18.73
N ARG A 260 -18.28 -7.35 18.92
CA ARG A 260 -19.06 -6.28 19.57
C ARG A 260 -19.85 -5.54 18.49
N ILE A 261 -21.17 -5.52 18.68
CA ILE A 261 -22.09 -4.88 17.77
C ILE A 261 -22.66 -3.63 18.42
N TYR A 262 -22.60 -2.55 17.69
CA TYR A 262 -23.43 -1.37 17.94
C TYR A 262 -24.44 -1.29 16.78
N GLU A 263 -25.71 -1.54 17.07
CA GLU A 263 -26.77 -1.66 16.05
C GLU A 263 -27.24 -0.28 15.54
N GLY A 264 -27.30 0.70 16.45
CA GLY A 264 -27.81 2.04 16.15
C GLY A 264 -29.32 2.07 15.96
N GLU A 265 -29.82 3.18 15.39
CA GLU A 265 -31.23 3.36 15.07
C GLU A 265 -31.53 2.97 13.62
N GLN A 266 -32.77 2.54 13.37
CA GLN A 266 -33.22 2.26 12.00
C GLN A 266 -33.43 3.55 11.20
N ALA A 267 -32.92 3.59 10.00
CA ALA A 267 -33.07 4.68 9.06
C ALA A 267 -34.09 4.33 7.98
N TYR A 268 -34.85 5.33 7.54
CA TYR A 268 -35.87 5.21 6.50
C TYR A 268 -35.61 6.23 5.39
N PHE A 269 -36.02 5.93 4.17
CA PHE A 269 -36.03 6.90 3.08
C PHE A 269 -37.12 7.96 3.33
N ASN A 270 -36.71 9.16 3.70
CA ASN A 270 -37.67 10.27 3.91
C ASN A 270 -38.11 10.88 2.58
N ASN A 271 -37.16 11.28 1.74
CA ASN A 271 -37.41 11.91 0.46
C ASN A 271 -36.37 11.52 -0.58
N ILE A 272 -36.82 11.23 -1.80
CA ILE A 272 -35.98 10.90 -2.95
C ILE A 272 -36.14 12.00 -3.99
N ILE A 273 -35.10 12.79 -4.20
CA ILE A 273 -35.07 13.91 -5.14
C ILE A 273 -34.29 13.49 -6.39
N ILE A 274 -34.93 13.60 -7.55
CA ILE A 274 -34.31 13.33 -8.85
C ILE A 274 -33.98 14.66 -9.52
N THR A 275 -32.73 14.88 -9.90
CA THR A 275 -32.29 16.12 -10.56
C THR A 275 -31.52 15.81 -11.84
N GLY A 276 -31.51 16.74 -12.79
CA GLY A 276 -30.78 16.60 -14.05
C GLY A 276 -31.54 15.86 -15.16
N ASN A 277 -32.78 15.46 -14.92
CA ASN A 277 -33.63 14.70 -15.86
C ASN A 277 -34.31 15.61 -16.91
N THR A 278 -33.51 16.43 -17.63
CA THR A 278 -34.04 17.42 -18.60
C THR A 278 -34.78 16.83 -19.80
N ARG A 279 -34.54 15.57 -20.14
CA ARG A 279 -35.16 14.85 -21.28
C ARG A 279 -36.04 13.69 -20.87
N THR A 280 -36.01 13.32 -19.59
CA THR A 280 -36.75 12.15 -19.09
C THR A 280 -37.73 12.62 -18.02
N ASN A 281 -38.98 12.22 -18.11
CA ASN A 281 -39.96 12.52 -17.07
C ASN A 281 -39.57 11.83 -15.75
N GLU A 282 -39.78 12.53 -14.65
CA GLU A 282 -39.38 12.03 -13.31
C GLU A 282 -39.97 10.64 -12.99
N HIS A 283 -41.22 10.40 -13.34
CA HIS A 283 -41.88 9.10 -13.08
C HIS A 283 -41.18 7.90 -13.79
N VAL A 284 -40.53 8.16 -14.93
CA VAL A 284 -39.78 7.12 -15.66
C VAL A 284 -38.49 6.79 -14.92
N ALA A 285 -37.75 7.82 -14.46
CA ALA A 285 -36.54 7.63 -13.66
C ALA A 285 -36.86 6.99 -12.30
N ARG A 286 -37.95 7.45 -11.65
CA ARG A 286 -38.38 6.94 -10.34
C ARG A 286 -38.77 5.45 -10.39
N ARG A 287 -39.36 4.98 -11.50
CA ARG A 287 -39.71 3.58 -11.71
C ARG A 287 -38.51 2.64 -11.72
N GLU A 288 -37.34 3.13 -12.11
CA GLU A 288 -36.11 2.31 -12.18
C GLU A 288 -35.40 2.26 -10.81
N LEU A 289 -35.88 3.00 -9.81
CA LEU A 289 -35.31 2.95 -8.47
C LEU A 289 -35.85 1.78 -7.68
N TYR A 290 -34.98 1.09 -6.98
CA TYR A 290 -35.32 0.02 -6.02
C TYR A 290 -35.62 0.54 -4.62
N THR A 291 -35.59 1.86 -4.44
CA THR A 291 -35.80 2.54 -3.14
C THR A 291 -37.07 3.37 -3.22
N LEU A 292 -37.96 3.26 -2.21
CA LEU A 292 -39.19 4.00 -2.12
C LEU A 292 -39.21 4.87 -0.85
N THR A 293 -39.88 6.03 -0.94
CA THR A 293 -40.09 6.91 0.21
C THR A 293 -40.91 6.20 1.29
N GLY A 294 -40.48 6.26 2.54
CA GLY A 294 -41.13 5.61 3.69
C GLY A 294 -40.66 4.18 3.97
N GLU A 295 -39.90 3.56 3.06
CA GLU A 295 -39.33 2.22 3.30
C GLU A 295 -38.05 2.29 4.14
N LEU A 296 -37.68 1.15 4.73
CA LEU A 296 -36.41 0.99 5.40
C LEU A 296 -35.26 1.22 4.44
N LEU A 297 -34.23 1.90 4.90
CA LEU A 297 -33.02 2.08 4.13
C LEU A 297 -32.35 0.72 3.90
N SER A 298 -32.14 0.36 2.63
CA SER A 298 -31.42 -0.83 2.20
C SER A 298 -30.20 -0.41 1.37
N LYS A 299 -29.02 -0.79 1.82
CA LYS A 299 -27.78 -0.55 1.08
C LYS A 299 -27.77 -1.26 -0.28
N SER A 300 -28.24 -2.48 -0.31
CA SER A 300 -28.32 -3.27 -1.54
C SER A 300 -29.24 -2.63 -2.57
N ASP A 301 -30.38 -2.07 -2.17
CA ASP A 301 -31.32 -1.42 -3.06
C ASP A 301 -30.82 -0.06 -3.55
N ILE A 302 -30.08 0.67 -2.71
CA ILE A 302 -29.35 1.86 -3.15
C ILE A 302 -28.34 1.49 -4.24
N MET A 303 -27.53 0.46 -4.01
CA MET A 303 -26.51 0.03 -4.98
C MET A 303 -27.10 -0.51 -6.28
N ARG A 304 -28.28 -1.16 -6.22
CA ARG A 304 -29.05 -1.56 -7.42
C ARG A 304 -29.56 -0.36 -8.19
N SER A 305 -30.10 0.65 -7.49
CA SER A 305 -30.61 1.89 -8.10
C SER A 305 -29.53 2.74 -8.77
N MET A 306 -28.25 2.53 -8.41
CA MET A 306 -27.11 3.25 -9.00
C MET A 306 -26.50 2.56 -10.24
N ARG A 307 -26.96 1.36 -10.60
CA ARG A 307 -26.49 0.58 -11.76
C ARG A 307 -27.40 0.74 -12.96
#